data_8f3dc7bc0321cd5b5de0163fe793ec97
#
_entry.id   8f3dc7bc0321cd5b5de0163fe793ec97
#
_cell.length_a   1.000
_cell.length_b   1.000
_cell.length_c   1.000
_cell.angle_alpha   90.00
_cell.angle_beta   90.00
_cell.angle_gamma   90.00
#
_symmetry.space_group_name_H-M   'P 1'
#
loop_
_entity.id
_entity.type
_entity.pdbx_description
1 polymer ?
#
loop_
_entity_poly.entity_id
_entity_poly.type
_entity_poly.pdbx_seq_one_letter_code
_entity_poly.pdbx_strand_id
1 'polypeptide(L)'
;VRPSMVVVTDVNEDRLARAEALFPPAEVKEKDGIDLHFVNTGKMENPAAELREMTGGTGFDDVFCYAPVAAVVELCSAVLGRDGCLNFFAGPTDKQFSAKMNFYDVHYNSTHVMGTTGGNTADMIESLELTASGRIDPAVMVTHIGGLDAAAETTLNLPKIPGGKKLIY
;
A
#
# COMPACT_ATOMS: atom_id res chain seq x y z
N VAL A 1 13.85 2.35 12.35
CA VAL A 1 14.67 1.83 11.24
C VAL A 1 14.09 2.38 9.96
N ARG A 2 14.94 2.85 9.02
CA ARG A 2 14.49 3.24 7.68
C ARG A 2 14.62 2.04 6.74
N PRO A 3 13.66 1.81 5.84
CA PRO A 3 13.81 0.77 4.82
C PRO A 3 14.96 1.14 3.87
N SER A 4 15.67 0.16 3.35
CA SER A 4 16.66 0.36 2.28
C SER A 4 16.01 0.35 0.89
N MET A 5 14.90 -0.35 0.76
CA MET A 5 14.12 -0.48 -0.47
C MET A 5 12.62 -0.38 -0.16
N VAL A 6 11.88 0.26 -1.05
CA VAL A 6 10.41 0.28 -1.06
C VAL A 6 9.94 -0.07 -2.46
N VAL A 7 9.06 -1.06 -2.58
CA VAL A 7 8.46 -1.47 -3.84
C VAL A 7 6.95 -1.22 -3.79
N VAL A 8 6.47 -0.35 -4.66
CA VAL A 8 5.04 -0.04 -4.82
C VAL A 8 4.53 -0.82 -6.02
N THR A 9 3.50 -1.63 -5.80
CA THR A 9 2.93 -2.48 -6.85
C THR A 9 1.49 -2.10 -7.16
N ASP A 10 1.14 -2.10 -8.42
CA ASP A 10 -0.24 -1.99 -8.93
C ASP A 10 -0.33 -2.69 -10.29
N VAL A 11 -1.54 -2.91 -10.79
CA VAL A 11 -1.79 -3.33 -12.18
C VAL A 11 -2.20 -2.16 -13.08
N ASN A 12 -2.45 -0.98 -12.50
CA ASN A 12 -2.88 0.22 -13.21
C ASN A 12 -1.69 1.17 -13.40
N GLU A 13 -1.32 1.38 -14.67
CA GLU A 13 -0.20 2.24 -15.07
C GLU A 13 -0.38 3.71 -14.66
N ASP A 14 -1.60 4.25 -14.77
CA ASP A 14 -1.85 5.66 -14.42
C ASP A 14 -1.66 5.91 -12.92
N ARG A 15 -2.03 4.93 -12.07
CA ARG A 15 -1.78 5.02 -10.64
C ARG A 15 -0.30 4.94 -10.30
N LEU A 16 0.44 4.05 -10.95
CA LEU A 16 1.89 3.95 -10.78
C LEU A 16 2.59 5.22 -11.26
N ALA A 17 2.27 5.70 -12.45
CA ALA A 17 2.85 6.93 -13.00
C ALA A 17 2.57 8.15 -12.12
N ARG A 18 1.36 8.26 -11.57
CA ARG A 18 1.03 9.32 -10.63
C ARG A 18 1.85 9.21 -9.34
N ALA A 19 1.99 8.02 -8.79
CA ALA A 19 2.76 7.81 -7.57
C ALA A 19 4.25 8.13 -7.80
N GLU A 20 4.81 7.72 -8.93
CA GLU A 20 6.19 8.03 -9.33
C GLU A 20 6.41 9.54 -9.54
N ALA A 21 5.43 10.25 -10.11
CA ALA A 21 5.49 11.70 -10.25
C ALA A 21 5.45 12.45 -8.91
N LEU A 22 4.76 11.89 -7.90
CA LEU A 22 4.70 12.44 -6.54
C LEU A 22 5.96 12.13 -5.72
N PHE A 23 6.58 10.98 -5.98
CA PHE A 23 7.77 10.50 -5.29
C PHE A 23 8.81 10.01 -6.30
N PRO A 24 9.51 10.93 -6.98
CA PRO A 24 10.51 10.54 -7.97
C PRO A 24 11.63 9.71 -7.33
N PRO A 25 11.92 8.50 -7.83
CA PRO A 25 12.89 7.59 -7.20
C PRO A 25 14.28 8.21 -6.99
N ALA A 26 14.74 9.02 -7.93
CA ALA A 26 16.04 9.69 -7.82
C ALA A 26 16.09 10.68 -6.64
N GLU A 27 15.02 11.45 -6.44
CA GLU A 27 14.93 12.40 -5.33
C GLU A 27 14.81 11.69 -3.98
N VAL A 28 14.03 10.59 -3.93
CA VAL A 28 13.91 9.76 -2.72
C VAL A 28 15.25 9.11 -2.39
N LYS A 29 15.98 8.64 -3.40
CA LYS A 29 17.33 8.07 -3.19
C LYS A 29 18.31 9.10 -2.66
N GLU A 30 18.33 10.30 -3.24
CA GLU A 30 19.21 11.37 -2.82
C GLU A 30 18.91 11.87 -1.40
N LYS A 31 17.62 12.08 -1.09
CA LYS A 31 17.17 12.66 0.17
C LYS A 31 17.19 11.65 1.32
N ASP A 32 16.71 10.44 1.08
CA ASP A 32 16.40 9.46 2.13
C ASP A 32 17.27 8.20 2.07
N GLY A 33 18.01 7.99 0.98
CA GLY A 33 18.85 6.82 0.76
C GLY A 33 18.06 5.55 0.39
N ILE A 34 16.77 5.69 0.07
CA ILE A 34 15.85 4.57 -0.19
C ILE A 34 15.82 4.26 -1.69
N ASP A 35 15.93 2.99 -2.05
CA ASP A 35 15.65 2.51 -3.40
C ASP A 35 14.14 2.33 -3.57
N LEU A 36 13.50 3.28 -4.28
CA LEU A 36 12.06 3.26 -4.51
C LEU A 36 11.77 2.74 -5.92
N HIS A 37 10.88 1.76 -6.02
CA HIS A 37 10.46 1.13 -7.28
C HIS A 37 8.95 1.14 -7.43
N PHE A 38 8.48 1.42 -8.66
CA PHE A 38 7.08 1.33 -9.05
C PHE A 38 6.94 0.21 -10.08
N VAL A 39 6.15 -0.81 -9.78
CA VAL A 39 6.15 -2.07 -10.52
C VAL A 39 4.73 -2.50 -10.89
N ASN A 40 4.49 -2.73 -12.19
CA ASN A 40 3.24 -3.29 -12.66
C ASN A 40 3.27 -4.81 -12.62
N THR A 41 2.66 -5.39 -11.58
CA THR A 41 2.58 -6.84 -11.40
C THR A 41 1.71 -7.54 -12.45
N GLY A 42 0.82 -6.82 -13.12
CA GLY A 42 0.01 -7.37 -14.23
C GLY A 42 0.81 -7.68 -15.50
N LYS A 43 2.06 -7.18 -15.60
CA LYS A 43 2.98 -7.43 -16.72
C LYS A 43 4.02 -8.50 -16.43
N MET A 44 4.07 -9.01 -15.21
CA MET A 44 5.00 -10.04 -14.80
C MET A 44 4.46 -11.43 -15.16
N GLU A 45 5.35 -12.32 -15.57
CA GLU A 45 5.00 -13.72 -15.81
C GLU A 45 4.85 -14.46 -14.48
N ASN A 46 5.76 -14.21 -13.54
CA ASN A 46 5.71 -14.76 -12.18
C ASN A 46 5.98 -13.66 -11.14
N PRO A 47 4.93 -12.90 -10.77
CA PRO A 47 5.10 -11.76 -9.87
C PRO A 47 5.79 -12.09 -8.54
N ALA A 48 5.52 -13.25 -7.95
CA ALA A 48 6.13 -13.64 -6.68
C ALA A 48 7.65 -13.87 -6.83
N ALA A 49 8.08 -14.57 -7.87
CA ALA A 49 9.50 -14.82 -8.11
C ALA A 49 10.24 -13.52 -8.47
N GLU A 50 9.68 -12.73 -9.39
CA GLU A 50 10.29 -11.49 -9.86
C GLU A 50 10.43 -10.45 -8.74
N LEU A 51 9.41 -10.29 -7.89
CA LEU A 51 9.49 -9.41 -6.72
C LEU A 51 10.53 -9.90 -5.70
N ARG A 52 10.62 -11.21 -5.47
CA ARG A 52 11.66 -11.76 -4.57
C ARG A 52 13.07 -11.56 -5.12
N GLU A 53 13.26 -11.61 -6.42
CA GLU A 53 14.57 -11.32 -7.04
C GLU A 53 15.07 -9.90 -6.72
N MET A 54 14.17 -8.92 -6.60
CA MET A 54 14.53 -7.54 -6.21
C MET A 54 15.21 -7.48 -4.83
N THR A 55 14.94 -8.45 -3.95
CA THR A 55 15.55 -8.60 -2.62
C THR A 55 16.68 -9.63 -2.58
N GLY A 56 17.19 -10.04 -3.73
CA GLY A 56 18.17 -11.14 -3.82
C GLY A 56 17.62 -12.49 -3.36
N GLY A 57 16.31 -12.70 -3.47
CA GLY A 57 15.62 -13.93 -3.11
C GLY A 57 15.21 -14.04 -1.64
N THR A 58 15.62 -13.10 -0.78
CA THR A 58 15.33 -13.16 0.67
C THR A 58 13.85 -12.85 1.00
N GLY A 59 13.18 -12.10 0.15
CA GLY A 59 11.83 -11.59 0.40
C GLY A 59 11.80 -10.29 1.19
N PHE A 60 10.62 -9.78 1.46
CA PHE A 60 10.39 -8.48 2.12
C PHE A 60 10.12 -8.68 3.61
N ASP A 61 10.63 -7.74 4.42
CA ASP A 61 10.39 -7.72 5.87
C ASP A 61 8.95 -7.28 6.19
N ASP A 62 8.44 -6.27 5.49
CA ASP A 62 7.08 -5.76 5.62
C ASP A 62 6.38 -5.70 4.28
N VAL A 63 5.15 -6.22 4.23
CA VAL A 63 4.28 -6.15 3.05
C VAL A 63 2.92 -5.59 3.45
N PHE A 64 2.50 -4.50 2.81
CA PHE A 64 1.21 -3.86 3.07
C PHE A 64 0.22 -4.19 1.96
N CYS A 65 -0.88 -4.85 2.29
CA CYS A 65 -1.94 -5.22 1.36
C CYS A 65 -3.12 -4.25 1.47
N TYR A 66 -3.34 -3.46 0.42
CA TYR A 66 -4.42 -2.46 0.34
C TYR A 66 -5.59 -2.90 -0.55
N ALA A 67 -5.50 -4.06 -1.20
CA ALA A 67 -6.52 -4.57 -2.10
C ALA A 67 -7.22 -5.82 -1.55
N PRO A 68 -8.56 -5.82 -1.37
CA PRO A 68 -9.30 -6.99 -0.89
C PRO A 68 -9.54 -8.00 -2.03
N VAL A 69 -8.45 -8.51 -2.60
CA VAL A 69 -8.44 -9.49 -3.69
C VAL A 69 -7.60 -10.69 -3.27
N ALA A 70 -8.18 -11.88 -3.27
CA ALA A 70 -7.53 -13.09 -2.76
C ALA A 70 -6.15 -13.34 -3.39
N ALA A 71 -6.04 -13.23 -4.72
CA ALA A 71 -4.77 -13.40 -5.42
C ALA A 71 -3.70 -12.37 -5.01
N VAL A 72 -4.09 -11.15 -4.64
CA VAL A 72 -3.16 -10.12 -4.13
C VAL A 72 -2.68 -10.49 -2.72
N VAL A 73 -3.56 -10.98 -1.85
CA VAL A 73 -3.20 -11.44 -0.51
C VAL A 73 -2.24 -12.64 -0.59
N GLU A 74 -2.52 -13.58 -1.51
CA GLU A 74 -1.67 -14.75 -1.76
C GLU A 74 -0.28 -14.33 -2.27
N LEU A 75 -0.21 -13.34 -3.19
CA LEU A 75 1.04 -12.75 -3.64
C LEU A 75 1.79 -12.07 -2.48
N CYS A 76 1.11 -11.25 -1.68
CA CYS A 76 1.69 -10.62 -0.51
C CYS A 76 2.31 -11.64 0.46
N SER A 77 1.61 -12.76 0.70
CA SER A 77 2.15 -13.85 1.52
C SER A 77 3.38 -14.51 0.89
N ALA A 78 3.36 -14.72 -0.43
CA ALA A 78 4.43 -15.41 -1.15
C ALA A 78 5.75 -14.62 -1.24
N VAL A 79 5.70 -13.29 -1.10
CA VAL A 79 6.90 -12.43 -1.17
C VAL A 79 7.51 -12.11 0.19
N LEU A 80 6.91 -12.56 1.29
CA LEU A 80 7.48 -12.35 2.63
C LEU A 80 8.83 -13.04 2.79
N GLY A 81 9.75 -12.35 3.42
CA GLY A 81 11.01 -12.90 3.88
C GLY A 81 10.88 -13.61 5.23
N ARG A 82 12.02 -14.02 5.79
CA ARG A 82 12.07 -14.58 7.14
C ARG A 82 11.70 -13.52 8.17
N ASP A 83 10.85 -13.89 9.14
CA ASP A 83 10.28 -12.99 10.15
C ASP A 83 9.43 -11.84 9.54
N GLY A 84 9.04 -12.01 8.27
CA GLY A 84 8.31 -10.99 7.53
C GLY A 84 6.85 -10.84 7.97
N CYS A 85 6.34 -9.62 7.89
CA CYS A 85 4.98 -9.26 8.34
C CYS A 85 4.10 -8.82 7.17
N LEU A 86 3.00 -9.54 6.94
CA LEU A 86 1.91 -9.10 6.07
C LEU A 86 0.95 -8.22 6.87
N ASN A 87 0.93 -6.94 6.57
CA ASN A 87 -0.03 -5.98 7.11
C ASN A 87 -1.26 -5.92 6.19
N PHE A 88 -2.33 -6.60 6.59
CA PHE A 88 -3.58 -6.63 5.84
C PHE A 88 -4.45 -5.44 6.24
N PHE A 89 -4.36 -4.37 5.45
CA PHE A 89 -5.12 -3.13 5.65
C PHE A 89 -6.38 -3.06 4.79
N ALA A 90 -6.48 -3.88 3.75
CA ALA A 90 -7.65 -3.92 2.88
C ALA A 90 -8.92 -4.29 3.66
N GLY A 91 -10.03 -3.58 3.39
CA GLY A 91 -11.32 -3.82 4.04
C GLY A 91 -12.28 -4.59 3.14
N PRO A 92 -12.30 -5.95 3.15
CA PRO A 92 -13.27 -6.71 2.38
C PRO A 92 -14.69 -6.46 2.91
N THR A 93 -15.65 -6.35 2.00
CA THR A 93 -17.07 -6.23 2.35
C THR A 93 -17.74 -7.59 2.53
N ASP A 94 -17.19 -8.63 1.91
CA ASP A 94 -17.64 -10.00 2.08
C ASP A 94 -17.07 -10.60 3.37
N LYS A 95 -17.95 -11.00 4.29
CA LYS A 95 -17.58 -11.63 5.57
C LYS A 95 -16.92 -13.01 5.41
N GLN A 96 -17.07 -13.65 4.23
CA GLN A 96 -16.46 -14.93 3.91
C GLN A 96 -15.19 -14.78 3.06
N PHE A 97 -14.71 -13.54 2.86
CA PHE A 97 -13.47 -13.30 2.13
C PHE A 97 -12.33 -14.13 2.74
N SER A 98 -11.64 -14.89 1.88
CA SER A 98 -10.54 -15.75 2.28
C SER A 98 -9.47 -15.81 1.19
N ALA A 99 -8.25 -16.12 1.59
CA ALA A 99 -7.12 -16.33 0.69
C ALA A 99 -6.25 -17.48 1.23
N LYS A 100 -5.49 -18.12 0.35
CA LYS A 100 -4.58 -19.20 0.73
C LYS A 100 -3.31 -18.61 1.35
N MET A 101 -2.80 -19.29 2.36
CA MET A 101 -1.53 -18.96 3.00
C MET A 101 -0.68 -20.22 3.13
N ASN A 102 0.63 -20.07 2.96
CA ASN A 102 1.58 -21.16 3.14
C ASN A 102 1.97 -21.29 4.63
N PHE A 103 1.38 -22.26 5.32
CA PHE A 103 1.68 -22.49 6.73
C PHE A 103 3.07 -23.11 6.97
N TYR A 104 3.74 -23.62 5.94
CA TYR A 104 5.15 -23.98 6.04
C TYR A 104 6.01 -22.73 6.33
N ASP A 105 5.75 -21.63 5.61
CA ASP A 105 6.47 -20.38 5.82
C ASP A 105 6.13 -19.76 7.18
N VAL A 106 4.88 -19.86 7.64
CA VAL A 106 4.50 -19.43 8.99
C VAL A 106 5.33 -20.15 10.05
N HIS A 107 5.55 -21.47 9.87
CA HIS A 107 6.29 -22.27 10.84
C HIS A 107 7.80 -22.09 10.73
N TYR A 108 8.37 -22.22 9.53
CA TYR A 108 9.82 -22.27 9.34
C TYR A 108 10.47 -20.91 9.10
N ASN A 109 9.73 -19.98 8.53
CA ASN A 109 10.20 -18.62 8.26
C ASN A 109 9.66 -17.59 9.25
N SER A 110 8.84 -18.02 10.23
CA SER A 110 8.25 -17.14 11.24
C SER A 110 7.47 -15.96 10.66
N THR A 111 6.75 -16.18 9.55
CA THR A 111 5.99 -15.11 8.93
C THR A 111 4.74 -14.77 9.75
N HIS A 112 4.36 -13.49 9.72
CA HIS A 112 3.26 -12.95 10.51
C HIS A 112 2.18 -12.35 9.62
N VAL A 113 0.92 -12.37 10.10
CA VAL A 113 -0.18 -11.62 9.52
C VAL A 113 -0.79 -10.73 10.57
N MET A 114 -0.82 -9.44 10.28
CA MET A 114 -1.42 -8.43 11.12
C MET A 114 -2.58 -7.77 10.39
N GLY A 115 -3.67 -7.54 11.10
CA GLY A 115 -4.82 -6.80 10.60
C GLY A 115 -5.13 -5.62 11.49
N THR A 116 -5.70 -4.58 10.89
CA THR A 116 -6.17 -3.40 11.63
C THR A 116 -7.44 -2.86 11.01
N THR A 117 -8.28 -2.24 11.82
CA THR A 117 -9.47 -1.54 11.38
C THR A 117 -9.58 -0.20 12.08
N GLY A 118 -9.38 0.86 11.29
CA GLY A 118 -9.39 2.24 11.80
C GLY A 118 -8.23 2.53 12.76
N GLY A 119 -8.23 3.74 13.28
CA GLY A 119 -7.33 4.20 14.31
C GLY A 119 -8.09 4.62 15.58
N ASN A 120 -7.37 4.87 16.64
CA ASN A 120 -7.88 5.44 17.87
C ASN A 120 -7.57 6.95 17.98
N THR A 121 -7.95 7.59 19.08
CA THR A 121 -7.70 9.03 19.27
C THR A 121 -6.20 9.36 19.31
N ALA A 122 -5.35 8.47 19.84
CA ALA A 122 -3.91 8.69 19.88
C ALA A 122 -3.31 8.68 18.47
N ASP A 123 -3.76 7.78 17.60
CA ASP A 123 -3.33 7.72 16.20
C ASP A 123 -3.73 9.00 15.44
N MET A 124 -4.90 9.57 15.75
CA MET A 124 -5.34 10.85 15.18
C MET A 124 -4.46 12.01 15.64
N ILE A 125 -4.11 12.07 16.92
CA ILE A 125 -3.22 13.09 17.46
C ILE A 125 -1.84 12.99 16.78
N GLU A 126 -1.27 11.80 16.72
CA GLU A 126 0.01 11.56 16.04
C GLU A 126 -0.03 11.97 14.56
N SER A 127 -1.11 11.63 13.84
CA SER A 127 -1.29 12.05 12.44
C SER A 127 -1.30 13.58 12.28
N LEU A 128 -1.96 14.31 13.20
CA LEU A 128 -1.97 15.77 13.19
C LEU A 128 -0.59 16.35 13.49
N GLU A 129 0.15 15.77 14.44
CA GLU A 129 1.52 16.18 14.76
C GLU A 129 2.48 15.94 13.60
N LEU A 130 2.38 14.80 12.93
CA LEU A 130 3.17 14.48 11.74
C LEU A 130 2.87 15.45 10.58
N THR A 131 1.61 15.82 10.40
CA THR A 131 1.16 16.80 9.40
C THR A 131 1.67 18.19 9.76
N ALA A 132 1.50 18.63 11.00
CA ALA A 132 1.94 19.94 11.47
C ALA A 132 3.47 20.12 11.40
N SER A 133 4.23 19.05 11.60
CA SER A 133 5.70 19.05 11.46
C SER A 133 6.19 18.90 10.02
N GLY A 134 5.30 18.75 9.03
CA GLY A 134 5.64 18.56 7.62
C GLY A 134 6.27 17.19 7.32
N ARG A 135 6.17 16.22 8.23
CA ARG A 135 6.68 14.85 8.01
C ARG A 135 5.79 14.05 7.07
N ILE A 136 4.49 14.34 7.05
CA ILE A 136 3.54 13.85 6.06
C ILE A 136 2.76 15.03 5.47
N ASP A 137 2.46 14.94 4.18
CA ASP A 137 1.59 15.89 3.48
C ASP A 137 0.36 15.15 2.93
N PRO A 138 -0.78 15.15 3.64
CA PRO A 138 -1.99 14.49 3.17
C PRO A 138 -2.61 15.18 1.94
N ALA A 139 -2.22 16.41 1.62
CA ALA A 139 -2.75 17.14 0.47
C ALA A 139 -2.39 16.47 -0.87
N VAL A 140 -1.27 15.73 -0.94
CA VAL A 140 -0.87 14.96 -2.13
C VAL A 140 -1.92 13.90 -2.54
N MET A 141 -2.76 13.48 -1.58
CA MET A 141 -3.82 12.51 -1.83
C MET A 141 -5.11 13.16 -2.36
N VAL A 142 -5.28 14.48 -2.23
CA VAL A 142 -6.50 15.17 -2.65
C VAL A 142 -6.45 15.40 -4.16
N THR A 143 -7.46 14.91 -4.87
CA THR A 143 -7.58 15.06 -6.33
C THR A 143 -8.79 15.86 -6.77
N HIS A 144 -9.78 15.99 -5.89
CA HIS A 144 -11.02 16.73 -6.16
C HIS A 144 -11.39 17.54 -4.93
N ILE A 145 -11.87 18.73 -5.16
CA ILE A 145 -12.37 19.63 -4.12
C ILE A 145 -13.78 20.09 -4.52
N GLY A 146 -14.73 20.06 -3.60
CA GLY A 146 -16.11 20.49 -3.83
C GLY A 146 -16.72 21.12 -2.61
N GLY A 147 -17.81 21.89 -2.83
CA GLY A 147 -18.65 22.41 -1.76
C GLY A 147 -19.65 21.36 -1.25
N LEU A 148 -20.38 21.70 -0.18
CA LEU A 148 -21.41 20.82 0.41
C LEU A 148 -22.51 20.40 -0.56
N ASP A 149 -22.81 21.21 -1.56
CA ASP A 149 -23.77 20.92 -2.63
C ASP A 149 -23.36 19.70 -3.48
N ALA A 150 -22.06 19.46 -3.63
CA ALA A 150 -21.54 18.29 -4.35
C ALA A 150 -21.48 17.00 -3.50
N ALA A 151 -21.74 17.05 -2.20
CA ALA A 151 -21.51 15.94 -1.28
C ALA A 151 -22.30 14.68 -1.65
N ALA A 152 -23.61 14.84 -1.90
CA ALA A 152 -24.50 13.71 -2.21
C ALA A 152 -24.09 13.03 -3.54
N GLU A 153 -23.90 13.81 -4.59
CA GLU A 153 -23.52 13.30 -5.91
C GLU A 153 -22.15 12.64 -5.88
N THR A 154 -21.17 13.28 -5.23
CA THR A 154 -19.82 12.73 -5.08
C THR A 154 -19.83 11.40 -4.32
N THR A 155 -20.60 11.31 -3.23
CA THR A 155 -20.71 10.09 -2.43
C THR A 155 -21.32 8.94 -3.24
N LEU A 156 -22.41 9.18 -3.94
CA LEU A 156 -23.11 8.16 -4.74
C LEU A 156 -22.29 7.68 -5.94
N ASN A 157 -21.45 8.54 -6.50
CA ASN A 157 -20.62 8.23 -7.68
C ASN A 157 -19.14 7.95 -7.32
N LEU A 158 -18.79 7.91 -6.04
CA LEU A 158 -17.41 7.75 -5.60
C LEU A 158 -16.63 6.62 -6.32
N PRO A 159 -17.20 5.43 -6.56
CA PRO A 159 -16.49 4.35 -7.28
C PRO A 159 -16.19 4.68 -8.75
N LYS A 160 -16.89 5.66 -9.33
CA LYS A 160 -16.75 6.06 -10.75
C LYS A 160 -15.83 7.27 -10.94
N ILE A 161 -15.51 8.00 -9.86
CA ILE A 161 -14.69 9.20 -9.91
C ILE A 161 -13.21 8.77 -9.72
N PRO A 162 -12.36 8.90 -10.75
CA PRO A 162 -10.97 8.48 -10.66
C PRO A 162 -10.17 9.34 -9.69
N GLY A 163 -8.95 8.90 -9.38
CA GLY A 163 -8.00 9.63 -8.54
C GLY A 163 -8.07 9.28 -7.05
N GLY A 164 -7.42 10.10 -6.24
CA GLY A 164 -7.28 9.92 -4.79
C GLY A 164 -8.48 10.43 -3.98
N LYS A 165 -8.21 11.15 -2.90
CA LYS A 165 -9.25 11.67 -1.99
C LYS A 165 -10.06 12.81 -2.59
N LYS A 166 -11.35 12.86 -2.24
CA LYS A 166 -12.26 13.94 -2.56
C LYS A 166 -12.53 14.72 -1.28
N LEU A 167 -12.20 16.00 -1.30
CA LEU A 167 -12.39 16.92 -0.17
C LEU A 167 -13.68 17.71 -0.41
N ILE A 168 -14.64 17.62 0.52
CA ILE A 168 -15.90 18.39 0.51
C ILE A 168 -15.88 19.28 1.76
N TYR A 169 -16.14 20.59 1.58
CA TYR A 169 -16.18 21.56 2.67
C TYR A 169 -17.19 22.68 2.42
#